data_d7e6178450f79aa4d4794fd3104b366d
#
_entry.id   d7e6178450f79aa4d4794fd3104b366d
#
_cell.length_a   1.000
_cell.length_b   1.000
_cell.length_c   1.000
_cell.angle_alpha   90.00
_cell.angle_beta   90.00
_cell.angle_gamma   90.00
#
_symmetry.space_group_name_H-M   'P 1'
#
loop_
_entity.id
_entity.type
_entity.pdbx_description
1 polymer ?
#
loop_
_entity_poly.entity_id
_entity_poly.type
_entity_poly.pdbx_seq_one_letter_code
_entity_poly.pdbx_strand_id
1 'polypeptide(L)' 'MALESRLRELDVRHRDLDAAIKMELTHPATDEVRISEMKRQKLKIKEEIESLRGRQSH' A
#
# COMPACT_ATOMS: atom_id res chain seq x y z
N MET A 1 14.88 1.16 15.56
CA MET A 1 13.73 1.70 16.28
C MET A 1 12.44 1.21 15.67
N ALA A 2 11.43 1.01 16.49
CA ALA A 2 10.16 0.42 16.07
C ALA A 2 9.48 1.22 14.96
N LEU A 3 9.55 2.55 15.01
CA LEU A 3 8.92 3.42 14.01
C LEU A 3 9.54 3.22 12.62
N GLU A 4 10.85 3.17 12.53
CA GLU A 4 11.54 2.97 11.26
C GLU A 4 11.26 1.60 10.66
N SER A 5 11.22 0.56 11.51
CA SER A 5 10.89 -0.78 11.07
C SER A 5 9.46 -0.85 10.53
N ARG A 6 8.54 -0.17 11.22
CA ARG A 6 7.14 -0.11 10.78
C ARG A 6 7.00 0.61 9.43
N LEU A 7 7.72 1.72 9.26
CA LEU A 7 7.70 2.46 8.01
C LEU A 7 8.22 1.61 6.83
N ARG A 8 9.30 0.86 7.05
CA ARG A 8 9.83 -0.04 6.02
C ARG A 8 8.83 -1.12 5.67
N GLU A 9 8.22 -1.71 6.68
CA GLU A 9 7.22 -2.76 6.47
C GLU A 9 6.05 -2.24 5.64
N LEU A 10 5.56 -1.06 5.99
CA LEU A 10 4.45 -0.44 5.26
C LEU A 10 4.85 -0.08 3.83
N ASP A 11 6.07 0.41 3.63
CA ASP A 11 6.58 0.74 2.30
C ASP A 11 6.63 -0.50 1.40
N VAL A 12 7.11 -1.62 1.94
CA VAL A 12 7.14 -2.89 1.22
C VAL A 12 5.72 -3.33 0.85
N ARG A 13 4.80 -3.28 1.80
CA ARG A 13 3.40 -3.64 1.54
C ARG A 13 2.77 -2.76 0.48
N HIS A 14 3.07 -1.46 0.52
CA HIS A 14 2.57 -0.51 -0.48
C HIS A 14 3.06 -0.88 -1.88
N ARG A 15 4.33 -1.20 -2.01
CA ARG A 15 4.92 -1.60 -3.28
C ARG A 15 4.36 -2.93 -3.77
N ASP A 16 4.17 -3.89 -2.87
CA ASP A 16 3.61 -5.19 -3.21
C ASP A 16 2.18 -5.05 -3.72
N LEU A 17 1.37 -4.21 -3.08
CA LEU A 17 0.00 -3.95 -3.53
C LEU A 17 -0.01 -3.25 -4.88
N ASP A 18 0.87 -2.29 -5.09
CA ASP A 18 0.98 -1.59 -6.37
C ASP A 18 1.31 -2.56 -7.50
N ALA A 19 2.27 -3.46 -7.26
CA ALA A 19 2.64 -4.48 -8.23
C ALA A 19 1.49 -5.45 -8.50
N ALA A 20 0.78 -5.87 -7.43
CA ALA A 20 -0.37 -6.76 -7.56
C ALA A 20 -1.49 -6.13 -8.37
N ILE A 21 -1.77 -4.84 -8.15
CA ILE A 21 -2.77 -4.10 -8.92
C ILE A 21 -2.39 -4.06 -10.40
N LYS A 22 -1.14 -3.75 -10.70
CA LYS A 22 -0.65 -3.71 -12.09
C LYS A 22 -0.77 -5.06 -12.76
N MET A 23 -0.43 -6.14 -12.06
CA MET A 23 -0.57 -7.49 -12.60
C MET A 23 -2.02 -7.83 -12.88
N GLU A 24 -2.92 -7.48 -11.96
CA GLU A 24 -4.34 -7.74 -12.13
C GLU A 24 -4.91 -6.98 -13.33
N LEU A 25 -4.46 -5.74 -13.54
CA LEU A 25 -4.89 -4.92 -14.68
C LEU A 25 -4.43 -5.47 -16.03
N THR A 26 -3.37 -6.27 -16.06
CA THR A 26 -2.88 -6.89 -17.29
C THR A 26 -3.58 -8.19 -17.62
N HIS A 27 -4.39 -8.73 -16.70
CA HIS A 27 -5.15 -9.95 -16.96
C HIS A 27 -6.34 -9.68 -17.88
N PRO A 28 -6.60 -10.58 -18.85
CA PRO A 28 -7.74 -10.40 -19.75
C PRO A 28 -9.09 -10.48 -19.05
N ALA A 29 -9.16 -11.16 -17.90
CA ALA A 29 -10.38 -11.25 -17.10
C ALA A 29 -10.17 -10.51 -15.78
N THR A 30 -10.19 -9.20 -15.84
CA THR A 30 -9.96 -8.34 -14.67
C THR A 30 -11.16 -8.35 -13.73
N ASP A 31 -10.91 -8.62 -12.45
CA ASP A 31 -11.93 -8.54 -11.40
C ASP A 31 -11.91 -7.14 -10.79
N GLU A 32 -12.91 -6.34 -11.13
CA GLU A 32 -13.01 -4.95 -10.66
C GLU A 32 -13.17 -4.86 -9.14
N VAL A 33 -13.88 -5.81 -8.54
CA VAL A 33 -14.05 -5.83 -7.09
C VAL A 33 -12.72 -6.04 -6.40
N ARG A 34 -11.93 -6.98 -6.91
CA ARG A 34 -10.61 -7.27 -6.37
C ARG A 34 -9.68 -6.05 -6.48
N ILE A 35 -9.71 -5.40 -7.64
CA ILE A 35 -8.90 -4.20 -7.85
C ILE A 35 -9.31 -3.08 -6.89
N SER A 36 -10.61 -2.88 -6.71
CA SER A 36 -11.11 -1.88 -5.78
C SER A 36 -10.65 -2.15 -4.35
N GLU A 37 -10.69 -3.41 -3.93
CA GLU A 37 -10.23 -3.81 -2.59
C GLU A 37 -8.73 -3.55 -2.42
N MET A 38 -7.93 -3.90 -3.43
CA MET A 38 -6.49 -3.68 -3.39
C MET A 38 -6.15 -2.20 -3.37
N LYS A 39 -6.85 -1.39 -4.14
CA LYS A 39 -6.67 0.06 -4.15
C LYS A 39 -7.03 0.67 -2.79
N ARG A 40 -8.07 0.17 -2.16
CA ARG A 40 -8.48 0.62 -0.83
C ARG A 40 -7.42 0.28 0.21
N GLN A 41 -6.89 -0.94 0.17
CA GLN A 41 -5.81 -1.35 1.06
C GLN A 41 -4.56 -0.50 0.84
N LYS A 42 -4.23 -0.23 -0.40
CA LYS A 42 -3.09 0.62 -0.76
C LYS A 42 -3.26 2.02 -0.17
N LEU A 43 -4.46 2.58 -0.27
CA LEU A 43 -4.75 3.90 0.29
C LEU A 43 -4.61 3.91 1.81
N LYS A 44 -5.11 2.89 2.49
CA LYS A 44 -4.97 2.78 3.94
C LYS A 44 -3.50 2.74 4.37
N ILE A 45 -2.70 1.96 3.65
CA ILE A 45 -1.27 1.86 3.93
C ILE A 45 -0.59 3.21 3.70
N LYS A 46 -0.93 3.90 2.63
CA LYS A 46 -0.39 5.22 2.34
C LYS A 46 -0.72 6.22 3.43
N GLU A 47 -1.96 6.23 3.91
CA GLU A 47 -2.38 7.11 4.99
C GLU A 47 -1.63 6.80 6.29
N GLU A 48 -1.40 5.52 6.57
CA GLU A 48 -0.64 5.10 7.75
C GLU A 48 0.81 5.57 7.65
N ILE A 49 1.42 5.44 6.48
CA ILE A 49 2.78 5.93 6.23
C ILE A 49 2.85 7.44 6.46
N GLU A 50 1.93 8.20 5.91
CA GLU A 50 1.90 9.64 6.06
C GLU A 50 1.72 10.06 7.52
N SER A 51 0.86 9.35 8.24
CA SER A 51 0.65 9.60 9.67
C SER A 51 1.92 9.37 10.47
N LEU A 52 2.62 8.28 10.20
CA LEU A 52 3.87 7.97 10.90
C LEU A 52 4.99 8.94 10.55
N ARG A 53 5.07 9.35 9.30
CA ARG A 53 6.05 10.34 8.87
C ARG A 53 5.79 11.70 9.52
N GLY A 54 4.53 12.07 9.67
CA GLY A 54 4.17 13.28 10.39
C GLY A 54 4.66 13.28 11.82
N ARG A 55 4.59 12.13 12.50
CA ARG A 55 5.12 11.99 13.85
C ARG A 55 6.64 12.07 13.87
N GLN A 56 7.28 11.56 12.84
CA GLN A 56 8.74 11.56 12.74
C GLN A 56 9.29 12.95 12.44
N SER A 57 8.50 13.82 11.84
CA SER A 57 8.92 15.16 11.44
C SER A 57 9.02 16.16 12.59
N HIS A 58 8.67 15.75 13.78
CA HIS A 58 8.83 16.57 14.99
C HIS A 58 10.20 16.32 15.65
#